data_64af73714b6d155f0b36652405b5e6a0
#
_entry.id   64af73714b6d155f0b36652405b5e6a0
#
_cell.length_a   1.000
_cell.length_b   1.000
_cell.length_c   1.000
_cell.angle_alpha   90.00
_cell.angle_beta   90.00
_cell.angle_gamma   90.00
#
_symmetry.space_group_name_H-M   'P 1'
#
loop_
_entity.id
_entity.type
_entity.pdbx_description
1 polymer ?
#
loop_
_entity_poly.entity_id
_entity_poly.type
_entity_poly.pdbx_seq_one_letter_code
_entity_poly.pdbx_strand_id
1 'polypeptide(L)'
;MRTRILIVSLLWAALGVAVHAHTFLDHASPLVGSTVASAPREVSLTFTQNLEAAFSSVEVTGPNGARVDAGKPQISGNTMHVGLKAAGPGSYHVRWHVLSVDTHKTEGNFTFRVGGP
;
A
#
# COMPACT_ATOMS: atom_id res chain seq x y z
N MET A 1 -38.45 30.91 1.96
CA MET A 1 -38.14 30.20 3.07
C MET A 1 -37.95 28.75 2.92
N ARG A 2 -38.27 28.17 1.91
CA ARG A 2 -38.08 26.78 1.77
C ARG A 2 -36.75 26.42 1.28
N THR A 3 -35.98 27.31 0.84
CA THR A 3 -34.74 26.95 0.20
C THR A 3 -33.61 26.55 1.10
N ARG A 4 -33.69 26.85 2.35
CA ARG A 4 -32.55 26.54 3.15
C ARG A 4 -32.33 25.10 3.40
N ILE A 5 -33.28 24.31 3.23
CA ILE A 5 -33.15 22.93 3.52
C ILE A 5 -32.23 22.21 2.64
N LEU A 6 -32.09 22.65 1.42
CA LEU A 6 -31.24 21.97 0.49
C LEU A 6 -29.80 21.99 0.79
N ILE A 7 -29.36 23.01 1.40
CA ILE A 7 -27.95 23.16 1.64
C ILE A 7 -27.41 22.16 2.56
N VAL A 8 -28.16 21.75 3.47
CA VAL A 8 -27.69 20.83 4.46
C VAL A 8 -27.32 19.48 3.91
N SER A 9 -28.10 19.00 3.00
CA SER A 9 -27.82 17.70 2.49
C SER A 9 -26.59 17.64 1.67
N LEU A 10 -26.22 18.68 1.03
CA LEU A 10 -25.04 18.69 0.27
C LEU A 10 -23.81 18.51 1.08
N LEU A 11 -23.73 19.24 2.13
CA LEU A 11 -22.62 19.18 2.96
C LEU A 11 -22.39 17.85 3.51
N TRP A 12 -23.45 17.19 3.81
CA TRP A 12 -23.41 15.94 4.41
C TRP A 12 -22.87 14.87 3.53
N ALA A 13 -23.26 14.94 2.30
CA ALA A 13 -22.80 13.97 1.37
C ALA A 13 -21.32 14.06 1.14
N ALA A 14 -20.80 15.23 1.13
CA ALA A 14 -19.39 15.39 0.85
C ALA A 14 -18.51 14.81 1.92
N LEU A 15 -18.94 14.87 3.14
CA LEU A 15 -18.11 14.39 4.20
C LEU A 15 -18.01 12.91 4.28
N GLY A 16 -19.06 12.22 3.95
CA GLY A 16 -19.08 10.81 4.19
C GLY A 16 -18.16 10.01 3.34
N VAL A 17 -17.76 10.53 2.20
CA VAL A 17 -17.06 9.70 1.26
C VAL A 17 -15.57 9.75 1.34
N ALA A 18 -15.03 10.88 1.70
CA ALA A 18 -13.63 11.10 1.51
C ALA A 18 -12.72 10.37 2.48
N VAL A 19 -13.21 9.96 3.59
CA VAL A 19 -12.34 9.58 4.67
C VAL A 19 -11.81 8.16 4.63
N HIS A 20 -12.52 7.25 4.04
CA HIS A 20 -12.16 5.87 4.18
C HIS A 20 -11.07 5.37 3.27
N ALA A 21 -10.79 6.07 2.21
CA ALA A 21 -9.98 5.51 1.16
C ALA A 21 -8.53 5.25 1.52
N HIS A 22 -7.99 5.97 2.46
CA HIS A 22 -6.55 5.92 2.65
C HIS A 22 -6.11 5.53 4.05
N THR A 23 -6.97 4.92 4.82
CA THR A 23 -6.66 4.76 6.21
C THR A 23 -5.92 3.49 6.56
N PHE A 24 -5.74 2.56 5.63
CA PHE A 24 -5.24 1.27 6.01
C PHE A 24 -3.73 1.13 5.97
N LEU A 25 -3.09 1.51 4.89
CA LEU A 25 -1.63 1.51 4.83
C LEU A 25 -1.12 2.76 5.54
N ASP A 26 -0.35 2.56 6.61
CA ASP A 26 0.17 3.67 7.36
C ASP A 26 1.45 4.21 6.73
N HIS A 27 2.41 3.33 6.49
CA HIS A 27 3.64 3.74 5.81
C HIS A 27 4.33 2.53 5.21
N ALA A 28 5.28 2.78 4.34
CA ALA A 28 6.04 1.74 3.68
C ALA A 28 7.51 2.11 3.61
N SER A 29 8.36 1.11 3.41
CA SER A 29 9.78 1.32 3.16
C SER A 29 10.16 0.46 1.97
N PRO A 30 10.63 1.03 0.87
CA PRO A 30 10.86 2.47 0.63
C PRO A 30 9.54 3.26 0.70
N LEU A 31 9.65 4.55 1.00
CA LEU A 31 8.48 5.40 1.12
C LEU A 31 7.72 5.47 -0.20
N VAL A 32 6.41 5.55 -0.09
CA VAL A 32 5.53 5.67 -1.26
C VAL A 32 5.97 6.84 -2.12
N GLY A 33 6.19 6.58 -3.40
CA GLY A 33 6.58 7.61 -4.35
C GLY A 33 8.01 8.09 -4.24
N SER A 34 8.83 7.46 -3.43
CA SER A 34 10.20 7.94 -3.22
C SER A 34 11.16 7.38 -4.26
N THR A 35 12.35 7.97 -4.30
CA THR A 35 13.46 7.47 -5.10
C THR A 35 14.61 7.12 -4.15
N VAL A 36 15.13 5.91 -4.29
CA VAL A 36 16.25 5.47 -3.47
C VAL A 36 17.45 5.24 -4.37
N ALA A 37 18.65 5.33 -3.79
CA ALA A 37 19.87 5.27 -4.58
C ALA A 37 20.18 3.87 -5.09
N SER A 38 19.82 2.84 -4.35
CA SER A 38 20.07 1.47 -4.76
C SER A 38 18.85 0.62 -4.39
N ALA A 39 18.72 -0.52 -5.05
CA ALA A 39 17.58 -1.39 -4.82
C ALA A 39 17.60 -1.92 -3.39
N PRO A 40 16.49 -1.82 -2.68
CA PRO A 40 16.42 -2.36 -1.33
C PRO A 40 16.37 -3.88 -1.37
N ARG A 41 16.73 -4.51 -0.28
CA ARG A 41 16.64 -5.96 -0.19
C ARG A 41 15.26 -6.45 0.12
N GLU A 42 14.43 -5.58 0.64
CA GLU A 42 13.05 -5.95 0.96
C GLU A 42 12.16 -4.72 0.92
N VAL A 43 10.88 -4.97 0.85
CA VAL A 43 9.85 -3.95 0.97
C VAL A 43 9.08 -4.25 2.24
N SER A 44 8.82 -3.22 3.04
CA SER A 44 8.02 -3.34 4.25
C SER A 44 6.79 -2.47 4.15
N LEU A 45 5.66 -3.00 4.57
CA LEU A 45 4.40 -2.26 4.61
C LEU A 45 3.86 -2.34 6.03
N THR A 46 3.57 -1.21 6.62
CA THR A 46 2.99 -1.15 7.95
C THR A 46 1.58 -0.60 7.85
N PHE A 47 0.65 -1.33 8.45
CA PHE A 47 -0.76 -1.02 8.36
C PHE A 47 -1.28 -0.51 9.70
N THR A 48 -2.49 0.02 9.70
CA THR A 48 -3.08 0.55 10.93
C THR A 48 -3.69 -0.53 11.82
N GLN A 49 -3.83 -1.76 11.28
CA GLN A 49 -4.41 -2.88 12.02
C GLN A 49 -3.50 -4.09 11.87
N ASN A 50 -3.57 -5.01 12.82
CA ASN A 50 -2.87 -6.28 12.71
C ASN A 50 -3.47 -7.09 11.57
N LEU A 51 -2.65 -7.89 10.93
CA LEU A 51 -3.01 -8.62 9.72
C LEU A 51 -3.17 -10.10 9.97
N GLU A 52 -4.06 -10.72 9.17
CA GLU A 52 -4.19 -12.16 9.12
C GLU A 52 -3.21 -12.68 8.09
N ALA A 53 -2.17 -13.33 8.55
CA ALA A 53 -1.08 -13.76 7.67
C ALA A 53 -1.54 -14.69 6.56
N ALA A 54 -2.47 -15.57 6.85
CA ALA A 54 -2.92 -16.55 5.87
C ALA A 54 -3.69 -15.92 4.71
N PHE A 55 -4.17 -14.71 4.88
CA PHE A 55 -5.01 -14.06 3.89
C PHE A 55 -4.47 -12.73 3.40
N SER A 56 -3.18 -12.52 3.60
CA SER A 56 -2.56 -11.26 3.19
C SER A 56 -1.40 -11.55 2.26
N SER A 57 -1.25 -10.74 1.23
CA SER A 57 -0.22 -10.96 0.22
C SER A 57 0.28 -9.64 -0.36
N VAL A 58 1.43 -9.72 -1.00
CA VAL A 58 2.03 -8.57 -1.67
C VAL A 58 2.83 -9.08 -2.86
N GLU A 59 2.81 -8.33 -3.95
CA GLU A 59 3.66 -8.62 -5.08
C GLU A 59 4.37 -7.35 -5.53
N VAL A 60 5.56 -7.51 -6.04
CA VAL A 60 6.37 -6.40 -6.52
C VAL A 60 6.82 -6.71 -7.93
N THR A 61 6.60 -5.76 -8.84
CA THR A 61 7.14 -5.87 -10.19
C THR A 61 8.24 -4.85 -10.36
N GLY A 62 9.23 -5.22 -11.12
CA GLY A 62 10.40 -4.36 -11.36
C GLY A 62 10.28 -3.56 -12.63
N PRO A 63 11.38 -2.90 -13.02
CA PRO A 63 11.35 -1.96 -14.15
C PRO A 63 10.92 -2.57 -15.48
N ASN A 64 11.15 -3.86 -15.66
CA ASN A 64 10.76 -4.51 -16.91
C ASN A 64 9.41 -5.23 -16.81
N GLY A 65 8.69 -5.03 -15.72
CA GLY A 65 7.37 -5.62 -15.55
C GLY A 65 7.37 -7.03 -14.98
N ALA A 66 8.52 -7.62 -14.74
CA ALA A 66 8.58 -8.96 -14.16
C ALA A 66 8.48 -8.91 -12.65
N ARG A 67 7.98 -9.99 -12.07
CA ARG A 67 7.91 -10.11 -10.62
C ARG A 67 9.31 -10.17 -10.02
N VAL A 68 9.53 -9.41 -8.98
CA VAL A 68 10.81 -9.39 -8.29
C VAL A 68 10.67 -9.67 -6.80
N ASP A 69 9.48 -9.92 -6.31
CA ASP A 69 9.32 -10.34 -4.92
C ASP A 69 9.89 -11.74 -4.75
N ALA A 70 10.59 -11.97 -3.68
CA ALA A 70 11.28 -13.21 -3.43
C ALA A 70 10.65 -13.94 -2.25
N GLY A 71 9.94 -15.00 -2.56
CA GLY A 71 9.35 -15.83 -1.54
C GLY A 71 8.05 -15.24 -0.97
N LYS A 72 7.58 -15.87 0.09
CA LYS A 72 6.36 -15.43 0.73
C LYS A 72 6.62 -14.25 1.64
N PRO A 73 5.65 -13.35 1.79
CA PRO A 73 5.82 -12.28 2.74
C PRO A 73 5.80 -12.82 4.16
N GLN A 74 6.50 -12.12 5.04
CA GLN A 74 6.48 -12.43 6.46
C GLN A 74 5.68 -11.36 7.16
N ILE A 75 4.78 -11.78 8.03
CA ILE A 75 3.85 -10.86 8.68
C ILE A 75 4.02 -10.98 10.17
N SER A 76 4.21 -9.83 10.80
CA SER A 76 4.34 -9.73 12.24
C SER A 76 3.45 -8.57 12.69
N GLY A 77 2.36 -8.89 13.37
CA GLY A 77 1.42 -7.86 13.79
C GLY A 77 0.85 -7.10 12.62
N ASN A 78 1.14 -5.83 12.55
CA ASN A 78 0.64 -4.96 11.48
C ASN A 78 1.65 -4.70 10.38
N THR A 79 2.75 -5.43 10.34
CA THR A 79 3.80 -5.19 9.35
C THR A 79 4.00 -6.41 8.47
N MET A 80 4.15 -6.16 7.19
CA MET A 80 4.39 -7.19 6.19
C MET A 80 5.70 -6.87 5.48
N HIS A 81 6.58 -7.86 5.38
CA HIS A 81 7.86 -7.72 4.68
C HIS A 81 7.96 -8.73 3.57
N VAL A 82 8.51 -8.33 2.45
CA VAL A 82 8.82 -9.26 1.36
C VAL A 82 10.19 -8.96 0.82
N GLY A 83 10.99 -10.00 0.58
CA GLY A 83 12.31 -9.84 -0.01
C GLY A 83 12.22 -9.48 -1.48
N LEU A 84 13.27 -8.88 -2.00
CA LEU A 84 13.34 -8.51 -3.40
C LEU A 84 14.54 -9.15 -4.06
N LYS A 85 14.34 -9.60 -5.29
CA LYS A 85 15.42 -9.99 -6.17
C LYS A 85 16.04 -8.74 -6.78
N ALA A 86 17.31 -8.80 -7.09
CA ALA A 86 17.97 -7.67 -7.74
C ALA A 86 17.40 -7.47 -9.14
N ALA A 87 17.07 -6.23 -9.46
CA ALA A 87 16.43 -5.93 -10.76
C ALA A 87 16.87 -4.61 -11.36
N GLY A 88 17.83 -3.92 -10.79
CA GLY A 88 18.39 -2.72 -11.37
C GLY A 88 17.54 -1.46 -11.18
N PRO A 89 18.01 -0.35 -11.77
CA PRO A 89 17.32 0.92 -11.59
C PRO A 89 16.04 1.02 -12.41
N GLY A 90 15.16 1.87 -11.96
CA GLY A 90 13.88 2.13 -12.62
C GLY A 90 12.74 2.12 -11.65
N SER A 91 11.53 1.98 -12.17
CA SER A 91 10.32 2.01 -11.35
C SER A 91 9.94 0.62 -10.86
N TYR A 92 9.57 0.55 -9.60
CA TYR A 92 9.07 -0.67 -8.98
C TYR A 92 7.65 -0.41 -8.54
N HIS A 93 6.80 -1.41 -8.74
CA HIS A 93 5.38 -1.28 -8.43
C HIS A 93 5.02 -2.33 -7.37
N VAL A 94 4.48 -1.88 -6.26
CA VAL A 94 4.07 -2.74 -5.14
C VAL A 94 2.56 -2.80 -5.12
N ARG A 95 2.03 -4.01 -5.08
CA ARG A 95 0.59 -4.22 -5.02
C ARG A 95 0.28 -5.14 -3.85
N TRP A 96 -0.64 -4.76 -3.01
CA TRP A 96 -0.92 -5.52 -1.81
C TRP A 96 -2.41 -5.80 -1.64
N HIS A 97 -2.69 -6.94 -0.99
CA HIS A 97 -4.04 -7.36 -0.62
C HIS A 97 -3.94 -7.89 0.80
N VAL A 98 -4.67 -7.33 1.72
CA VAL A 98 -4.57 -7.74 3.12
C VAL A 98 -5.95 -7.92 3.74
N LEU A 99 -6.00 -8.79 4.73
CA LEU A 99 -7.15 -8.96 5.59
C LEU A 99 -6.71 -8.63 7.00
N SER A 100 -7.37 -7.69 7.65
CA SER A 100 -7.03 -7.37 9.03
C SER A 100 -7.74 -8.30 9.99
N VAL A 101 -7.24 -8.36 11.21
CA VAL A 101 -7.83 -9.25 12.23
C VAL A 101 -9.25 -8.86 12.57
N ASP A 102 -9.66 -7.63 12.28
CA ASP A 102 -11.04 -7.21 12.47
C ASP A 102 -11.90 -7.43 11.22
N THR A 103 -11.43 -8.27 10.32
CA THR A 103 -12.13 -8.76 9.13
C THR A 103 -12.36 -7.77 7.99
N HIS A 104 -11.56 -6.72 7.92
CA HIS A 104 -11.62 -5.80 6.79
C HIS A 104 -10.62 -6.19 5.72
N LYS A 105 -11.09 -6.34 4.49
CA LYS A 105 -10.23 -6.57 3.34
C LYS A 105 -9.88 -5.25 2.71
N THR A 106 -8.61 -5.09 2.37
CA THR A 106 -8.13 -3.87 1.73
C THR A 106 -7.07 -4.21 0.72
N GLU A 107 -7.03 -3.46 -0.36
CA GLU A 107 -5.99 -3.62 -1.36
C GLU A 107 -5.54 -2.27 -1.85
N GLY A 108 -4.34 -2.21 -2.36
CA GLY A 108 -3.79 -0.98 -2.89
C GLY A 108 -2.49 -1.22 -3.58
N ASN A 109 -1.90 -0.13 -4.04
CA ASN A 109 -0.61 -0.22 -4.71
C ASN A 109 0.12 1.11 -4.61
N PHE A 110 1.43 1.05 -4.80
CA PHE A 110 2.24 2.25 -4.87
C PHE A 110 3.49 1.94 -5.65
N THR A 111 4.23 2.98 -6.01
CA THR A 111 5.49 2.83 -6.72
C THR A 111 6.59 3.51 -5.95
N PHE A 112 7.81 3.03 -6.17
CA PHE A 112 9.02 3.73 -5.80
C PHE A 112 10.02 3.55 -6.93
N ARG A 113 11.06 4.36 -6.95
CA ARG A 113 12.07 4.28 -7.99
C ARG A 113 13.43 4.00 -7.39
N VAL A 114 14.22 3.25 -8.13
CA VAL A 114 15.62 3.07 -7.81
C VAL A 114 16.39 3.88 -8.83
N GLY A 115 17.19 4.82 -8.36
CA GLY A 115 18.01 5.64 -9.22
C GLY A 115 19.20 4.84 -9.70
N GLY A 116 19.69 5.16 -10.89
CA GLY A 116 20.85 4.47 -11.41
C GLY A 116 22.08 5.36 -11.32
N PRO A 117 23.24 4.77 -11.52
CA PRO A 117 24.46 5.56 -11.62
C PRO A 117 24.43 6.41 -12.86
#